data_c8323208194dc3e49b2061f376a7aa84
#
_entry.id   c8323208194dc3e49b2061f376a7aa84
#
_cell.length_a   1.000
_cell.length_b   1.000
_cell.length_c   1.000
_cell.angle_alpha   90.00
_cell.angle_beta   90.00
_cell.angle_gamma   90.00
#
_symmetry.space_group_name_H-M   'P 1'
#
loop_
_entity.id
_entity.type
_entity.pdbx_description
1 polymer ?
#
loop_
_entity_poly.entity_id
_entity_poly.type
_entity_poly.pdbx_seq_one_letter_code
_entity_poly.pdbx_strand_id
1 'polypeptide(L)'
;MGKVRSIDLLGFLCPIPVHETRRVLQDSEDGEVIEVVCDDPETLHDIPALCDRMGVILEKVEEKDGEFRFLIANVTGELQY
;
A
#
# COMPACT_ATOMS: atom_id res chain seq x y z
N MET A 1 10.28 -9.51 -14.30
CA MET A 1 9.64 -10.10 -13.21
C MET A 1 9.55 -9.15 -12.10
N GLY A 2 8.40 -8.88 -11.64
CA GLY A 2 8.20 -7.99 -10.51
C GLY A 2 8.52 -8.68 -9.21
N LYS A 3 8.99 -7.94 -8.25
CA LYS A 3 9.15 -8.43 -6.89
C LYS A 3 7.91 -8.10 -6.11
N VAL A 4 7.53 -8.97 -5.20
CA VAL A 4 6.41 -8.72 -4.29
C VAL A 4 6.97 -8.69 -2.88
N ARG A 5 6.74 -7.58 -2.18
CA ARG A 5 7.15 -7.43 -0.80
C ARG A 5 5.88 -7.34 0.04
N SER A 6 5.83 -8.11 1.11
CA SER A 6 4.66 -8.13 1.96
C SER A 6 5.00 -7.53 3.32
N ILE A 7 4.14 -6.66 3.82
CA ILE A 7 4.31 -6.10 5.16
C ILE A 7 3.05 -6.37 5.97
N ASP A 8 3.25 -6.82 7.19
CA ASP A 8 2.18 -7.20 8.09
C ASP A 8 2.03 -6.11 9.12
N LEU A 9 0.92 -5.38 9.03
CA LEU A 9 0.63 -4.28 9.95
C LEU A 9 -0.61 -4.56 10.77
N LEU A 10 -0.92 -5.83 10.98
CA LEU A 10 -2.03 -6.21 11.83
C LEU A 10 -1.77 -5.73 13.25
N GLY A 11 -2.80 -5.20 13.89
CA GLY A 11 -2.71 -4.71 15.25
C GLY A 11 -2.23 -3.27 15.37
N PHE A 12 -1.78 -2.66 14.29
CA PHE A 12 -1.37 -1.26 14.33
C PHE A 12 -2.52 -0.36 13.94
N LEU A 13 -2.61 0.78 14.60
CA LEU A 13 -3.65 1.76 14.36
C LEU A 13 -3.11 2.94 13.57
N CYS A 14 -4.00 3.60 12.83
CA CYS A 14 -3.65 4.81 12.12
C CYS A 14 -3.02 5.80 13.10
N PRO A 15 -1.95 6.48 12.72
CA PRO A 15 -1.41 6.60 11.37
C PRO A 15 -0.24 5.65 11.06
N ILE A 16 0.02 4.67 11.92
CA ILE A 16 1.19 3.82 11.74
C ILE A 16 1.16 3.04 10.42
N PRO A 17 0.03 2.41 10.03
CA PRO A 17 0.02 1.71 8.74
C PRO A 17 0.36 2.60 7.56
N VAL A 18 -0.12 3.84 7.59
CA VAL A 18 0.16 4.79 6.51
C VAL A 18 1.64 5.13 6.47
N HIS A 19 2.22 5.41 7.63
CA HIS A 19 3.64 5.76 7.71
C HIS A 19 4.53 4.61 7.25
N GLU A 20 4.20 3.39 7.68
CA GLU A 20 5.01 2.23 7.29
C GLU A 20 4.87 1.92 5.81
N THR A 21 3.67 2.03 5.28
CA THR A 21 3.44 1.80 3.85
C THR A 21 4.23 2.82 3.04
N ARG A 22 4.20 4.09 3.45
CA ARG A 22 4.93 5.13 2.76
C ARG A 22 6.44 4.85 2.79
N ARG A 23 6.94 4.45 3.95
CA ARG A 23 8.37 4.18 4.11
C ARG A 23 8.80 3.03 3.19
N VAL A 24 8.01 1.96 3.15
CA VAL A 24 8.35 0.82 2.32
C VAL A 24 8.28 1.18 0.84
N LEU A 25 7.27 1.97 0.45
CA LEU A 25 7.16 2.40 -0.94
C LEU A 25 8.36 3.26 -1.34
N GLN A 26 8.81 4.14 -0.45
CA GLN A 26 9.97 4.97 -0.73
C GLN A 26 11.24 4.15 -0.84
N ASP A 27 11.31 3.04 -0.10
CA ASP A 27 12.48 2.17 -0.10
C ASP A 27 12.45 1.15 -1.24
N SER A 28 11.30 0.93 -1.84
CA SER A 28 11.16 -0.08 -2.88
C SER A 28 11.64 0.42 -4.22
N GLU A 29 11.92 -0.53 -5.10
CA GLU A 29 12.37 -0.21 -6.44
C GLU A 29 11.18 -0.03 -7.37
N ASP A 30 11.43 0.66 -8.47
CA ASP A 30 10.41 0.86 -9.48
C ASP A 30 9.95 -0.49 -10.03
N GLY A 31 8.65 -0.67 -10.06
CA GLY A 31 8.06 -1.93 -10.54
C GLY A 31 7.82 -2.95 -9.45
N GLU A 32 8.24 -2.67 -8.23
CA GLU A 32 8.02 -3.59 -7.12
C GLU A 32 6.56 -3.50 -6.66
N VAL A 33 5.99 -4.63 -6.26
CA VAL A 33 4.62 -4.67 -5.75
C VAL A 33 4.68 -4.87 -4.24
N ILE A 34 3.94 -4.05 -3.51
CA ILE A 34 3.89 -4.11 -2.05
C ILE A 34 2.52 -4.61 -1.64
N GLU A 35 2.50 -5.68 -0.86
CA GLU A 35 1.27 -6.17 -0.27
C GLU A 35 1.22 -5.71 1.18
N VAL A 36 0.20 -4.93 1.52
CA VAL A 36 0.03 -4.40 2.86
C VAL A 36 -1.17 -5.08 3.49
N VAL A 37 -0.97 -5.67 4.68
CA VAL A 37 -2.05 -6.32 5.41
C VAL A 37 -2.25 -5.55 6.71
N CYS A 38 -3.47 -5.06 6.93
CA CYS A 38 -3.80 -4.33 8.15
C CYS A 38 -5.23 -4.64 8.58
N ASP A 39 -5.58 -4.20 9.78
CA ASP A 39 -6.92 -4.47 10.28
C ASP A 39 -7.61 -3.23 10.83
N ASP A 40 -7.06 -2.06 10.59
CA ASP A 40 -7.68 -0.81 11.01
C ASP A 40 -8.55 -0.29 9.87
N PRO A 41 -9.87 -0.12 10.07
CA PRO A 41 -10.76 0.35 9.00
C PRO A 41 -10.36 1.70 8.41
N GLU A 42 -9.64 2.52 9.15
CA GLU A 42 -9.19 3.81 8.63
C GLU A 42 -8.27 3.64 7.43
N THR A 43 -7.58 2.50 7.34
CA THR A 43 -6.68 2.26 6.22
C THR A 43 -7.42 2.18 4.89
N LEU A 44 -8.73 1.86 4.92
CA LEU A 44 -9.52 1.82 3.70
C LEU A 44 -9.63 3.21 3.05
N HIS A 45 -9.43 4.27 3.81
CA HIS A 45 -9.40 5.62 3.29
C HIS A 45 -7.96 6.11 3.15
N ASP A 46 -7.12 5.81 4.13
CA ASP A 46 -5.80 6.41 4.23
C ASP A 46 -4.81 5.82 3.21
N ILE A 47 -4.88 4.51 2.98
CA ILE A 47 -3.95 3.88 2.05
C ILE A 47 -4.23 4.33 0.61
N PRO A 48 -5.50 4.34 0.15
CA PRO A 48 -5.76 4.87 -1.19
C PRO A 48 -5.34 6.32 -1.35
N ALA A 49 -5.55 7.15 -0.31
CA ALA A 49 -5.15 8.54 -0.37
C ALA A 49 -3.63 8.66 -0.47
N LEU A 50 -2.91 7.80 0.26
CA LEU A 50 -1.46 7.80 0.19
C LEU A 50 -0.97 7.42 -1.20
N CYS A 51 -1.58 6.39 -1.80
CA CYS A 51 -1.20 5.96 -3.14
C CYS A 51 -1.41 7.06 -4.15
N ASP A 52 -2.55 7.76 -4.04
CA ASP A 52 -2.85 8.87 -4.93
C ASP A 52 -1.82 9.98 -4.76
N ARG A 53 -1.46 10.29 -3.51
CA ARG A 53 -0.51 11.36 -3.24
C ARG A 53 0.89 11.03 -3.73
N MET A 54 1.28 9.76 -3.62
CA MET A 54 2.61 9.33 -4.06
C MET A 54 2.67 9.06 -5.57
N GLY A 55 1.51 8.99 -6.22
CA GLY A 55 1.48 8.71 -7.65
C GLY A 55 1.73 7.25 -7.99
N VAL A 56 1.54 6.35 -7.03
CA VAL A 56 1.67 4.92 -7.29
C VAL A 56 0.29 4.32 -7.51
N ILE A 57 0.25 3.10 -8.00
CA ILE A 57 -1.00 2.47 -8.41
C ILE A 57 -1.47 1.48 -7.34
N LEU A 58 -2.68 1.72 -6.83
CA LEU A 58 -3.33 0.77 -5.93
C LEU A 58 -4.08 -0.23 -6.81
N GLU A 59 -3.55 -1.44 -6.91
CA GLU A 59 -4.09 -2.40 -7.85
C GLU A 59 -5.28 -3.16 -7.30
N LYS A 60 -5.29 -3.43 -6.01
CA LYS A 60 -6.32 -4.26 -5.44
C LYS A 60 -6.49 -3.99 -3.96
N VAL A 61 -7.73 -4.04 -3.52
CA VAL A 61 -8.07 -3.98 -2.10
C VAL A 61 -8.98 -5.15 -1.82
N GLU A 62 -8.61 -5.98 -0.85
CA GLU A 62 -9.44 -7.10 -0.43
C GLU A 62 -9.74 -6.98 1.04
N GLU A 63 -10.92 -7.41 1.41
CA GLU A 63 -11.31 -7.46 2.82
C GLU A 63 -11.79 -8.86 3.13
N LYS A 64 -11.24 -9.46 4.18
CA LYS A 64 -11.64 -10.78 4.59
C LYS A 64 -11.41 -10.93 6.09
N ASP A 65 -12.45 -11.32 6.81
CA ASP A 65 -12.35 -11.61 8.25
C ASP A 65 -11.78 -10.45 9.05
N GLY A 66 -12.16 -9.23 8.67
CA GLY A 66 -11.71 -8.05 9.40
C GLY A 66 -10.31 -7.59 9.04
N GLU A 67 -9.68 -8.24 8.08
CA GLU A 67 -8.36 -7.86 7.61
C GLU A 67 -8.47 -7.23 6.23
N PHE A 68 -7.63 -6.23 5.98
CA PHE A 68 -7.61 -5.53 4.71
C PHE A 68 -6.27 -5.75 4.04
N ARG A 69 -6.30 -6.16 2.78
CA ARG A 69 -5.07 -6.43 2.03
C ARG A 69 -5.04 -5.52 0.82
N PHE A 70 -3.96 -4.76 0.71
CA PHE A 70 -3.78 -3.80 -0.37
C PHE A 70 -2.61 -4.25 -1.23
N LEU A 71 -2.81 -4.28 -2.54
CA LEU A 71 -1.71 -4.53 -3.48
C LEU A 71 -1.39 -3.22 -4.16
N ILE A 72 -0.17 -2.76 -3.96
CA ILE A 72 0.29 -1.46 -4.46
C ILE A 72 1.47 -1.68 -5.38
N ALA A 73 1.33 -1.24 -6.62
CA ALA A 73 2.42 -1.32 -7.58
C ALA A 73 3.22 -0.02 -7.51
N ASN A 74 4.51 -0.15 -7.25
CA ASN A 74 5.36 1.03 -7.17
C ASN A 74 5.79 1.45 -8.57
N VAL A 75 4.79 1.89 -9.33
CA VAL A 75 5.03 2.50 -10.64
C VAL A 75 4.27 3.81 -10.65
N THR A 76 4.90 4.84 -11.17
CA THR A 76 4.24 6.12 -11.23
C THR A 76 3.29 6.10 -12.40
N GLY A 77 2.05 6.46 -12.14
CA GLY A 77 1.04 6.45 -13.18
C GLY A 77 1.08 7.64 -14.07
N GLU A 78 1.96 8.58 -13.77
CA GLU A 78 1.94 9.74 -14.55
C GLU A 78 2.80 9.67 -15.73
N LEU A 79 3.21 8.90 -16.15
CA LEU A 79 4.02 8.85 -17.23
C LEU A 79 3.71 9.52 -18.42
N GLN A 80 3.46 9.92 -18.38
CA GLN A 80 3.11 10.23 -19.05
C GLN A 80 3.13 10.82 -19.71
N TYR A 81 3.24 11.26 -20.19
CA TYR A 81 3.18 11.75 -20.91
C TYR A 81 3.53 11.94 -21.32
#